data_bfd63725bcbefcf0356fa947bf424d28
#
_entry.id   bfd63725bcbefcf0356fa947bf424d28
#
_cell.length_a   1.000
_cell.length_b   1.000
_cell.length_c   1.000
_cell.angle_alpha   90.00
_cell.angle_beta   90.00
_cell.angle_gamma   90.00
#
_symmetry.space_group_name_H-M   'P 1'
#
loop_
_entity.id
_entity.type
_entity.pdbx_description
1 polymer ?
#
loop_
_entity_poly.entity_id
_entity_poly.type
_entity_poly.pdbx_seq_one_letter_code
_entity_poly.pdbx_strand_id
1 'polypeptide(L)'
;MLQMNTKSYSNIECLNYGIWNRNVNLKITEQSKEKDKWGFTVTETQEEGNGAIKAITISEIMKRYGKNEIDILKMDIEGSELEVFSSNYEDWPPKTKIIMMELHDRERKGCGKAFFQSLFKYDFSINQYYKGEIVMCIRNPLSP
;
A
#
# COMPACT_ATOMS: atom_id res chain seq x y z
N MET A 1 6.56 -18.01 4.86
CA MET A 1 5.12 -18.32 4.99
C MET A 1 4.36 -17.98 3.71
N LEU A 2 4.36 -16.75 3.18
CA LEU A 2 3.64 -16.37 1.96
C LEU A 2 3.98 -17.29 0.75
N GLN A 3 5.26 -17.48 0.43
CA GLN A 3 5.71 -18.37 -0.65
C GLN A 3 5.23 -19.83 -0.50
N MET A 4 5.12 -20.32 0.74
CA MET A 4 4.60 -21.68 1.00
C MET A 4 3.11 -21.77 0.68
N ASN A 5 2.35 -20.74 1.06
CA ASN A 5 0.90 -20.71 0.84
C ASN A 5 0.52 -20.50 -0.62
N THR A 6 1.39 -19.90 -1.42
CA THR A 6 1.12 -19.57 -2.83
C THR A 6 1.78 -20.55 -3.82
N LYS A 7 2.57 -21.51 -3.34
CA LYS A 7 3.37 -22.42 -4.16
C LYS A 7 2.56 -23.22 -5.20
N SER A 8 1.30 -23.54 -4.90
CA SER A 8 0.41 -24.28 -5.81
C SER A 8 -0.29 -23.41 -6.85
N TYR A 9 -0.10 -22.09 -6.82
CA TYR A 9 -0.75 -21.16 -7.72
C TYR A 9 0.27 -20.57 -8.70
N SER A 10 0.18 -20.94 -9.96
CA SER A 10 1.12 -20.48 -11.02
C SER A 10 0.93 -19.01 -11.42
N ASN A 11 -0.19 -18.42 -11.03
CA ASN A 11 -0.56 -17.03 -11.33
C ASN A 11 -0.30 -16.07 -10.17
N ILE A 12 0.37 -16.51 -9.09
CA ILE A 12 0.72 -15.68 -7.93
C ILE A 12 2.23 -15.54 -7.86
N GLU A 13 2.70 -14.30 -7.83
CA GLU A 13 4.10 -13.98 -7.60
C GLU A 13 4.28 -13.26 -6.26
N CYS A 14 5.24 -13.72 -5.46
CA CYS A 14 5.58 -13.13 -4.18
C CYS A 14 6.80 -12.24 -4.33
N LEU A 15 6.65 -10.94 -4.07
CA LEU A 15 7.73 -9.98 -4.06
C LEU A 15 8.18 -9.71 -2.63
N ASN A 16 9.49 -9.81 -2.38
CA ASN A 16 10.09 -9.48 -1.07
C ASN A 16 10.47 -8.00 -1.02
N TYR A 17 9.45 -7.12 -0.97
CA TYR A 17 9.59 -5.67 -0.91
C TYR A 17 8.58 -5.09 0.08
N GLY A 18 8.94 -3.96 0.70
CA GLY A 18 7.97 -3.06 1.32
C GLY A 18 7.36 -2.13 0.27
N ILE A 19 6.10 -1.73 0.44
CA ILE A 19 5.49 -0.70 -0.41
C ILE A 19 5.79 0.67 0.19
N TRP A 20 6.30 1.58 -0.63
CA TRP A 20 6.69 2.92 -0.22
C TRP A 20 6.48 3.94 -1.34
N ASN A 21 6.71 5.22 -1.07
CA ASN A 21 6.61 6.28 -2.08
C ASN A 21 7.85 6.41 -2.99
N ARG A 22 8.91 5.68 -2.70
CA ARG A 22 10.16 5.64 -3.51
C ARG A 22 10.95 4.36 -3.25
N ASN A 23 11.90 4.06 -4.13
CA ASN A 23 12.77 2.90 -3.98
C ASN A 23 13.91 3.22 -3.00
N VAL A 24 13.81 2.72 -1.79
CA VAL A 24 14.76 2.92 -0.68
C VAL A 24 14.91 1.63 0.12
N ASN A 25 15.79 1.63 1.11
CA ASN A 25 15.82 0.60 2.13
C ASN A 25 14.99 1.04 3.34
N LEU A 26 14.24 0.11 3.90
CA LEU A 26 13.42 0.28 5.11
C LEU A 26 13.98 -0.58 6.23
N LYS A 27 13.80 -0.13 7.46
CA LYS A 27 14.14 -0.87 8.68
C LYS A 27 12.92 -0.92 9.58
N ILE A 28 12.63 -2.08 10.15
CA ILE A 28 11.61 -2.23 11.18
C ILE A 28 12.08 -1.53 12.44
N THR A 29 11.31 -0.56 12.96
CA THR A 29 11.70 0.28 14.09
C THR A 29 10.94 0.01 15.37
N GLU A 30 9.66 -0.33 15.26
CA GLU A 30 8.84 -0.63 16.43
C GLU A 30 7.91 -1.80 16.16
N GLN A 31 7.72 -2.59 17.21
CA GLN A 31 6.60 -3.50 17.33
C GLN A 31 5.52 -2.75 18.14
N SER A 32 4.27 -2.82 17.74
CA SER A 32 3.14 -2.21 18.45
C SER A 32 3.28 -2.40 19.96
N LYS A 33 3.07 -1.33 20.75
CA LYS A 33 3.16 -1.33 22.22
C LYS A 33 2.02 -2.14 22.88
N GLU A 34 0.95 -2.37 22.17
CA GLU A 34 -0.11 -3.29 22.60
C GLU A 34 0.31 -4.71 22.27
N LYS A 35 -0.04 -5.65 23.15
CA LYS A 35 0.39 -7.07 23.14
C LYS A 35 0.05 -7.86 21.87
N ASP A 36 -0.56 -7.24 20.89
CA ASP A 36 -0.89 -7.84 19.60
C ASP A 36 0.30 -7.72 18.64
N LYS A 37 0.90 -8.85 18.35
CA LYS A 37 2.18 -9.06 17.65
C LYS A 37 2.15 -8.73 16.15
N TRP A 38 1.21 -7.94 15.64
CA TRP A 38 0.93 -7.85 14.21
C TRP A 38 1.32 -6.52 13.57
N GLY A 39 1.42 -5.43 14.33
CA GLY A 39 1.76 -4.11 13.80
C GLY A 39 3.27 -3.84 13.86
N PHE A 40 3.90 -3.67 12.71
CA PHE A 40 5.29 -3.25 12.58
C PHE A 40 5.36 -1.91 11.87
N THR A 41 5.99 -0.92 12.51
CA THR A 41 6.33 0.33 11.84
C THR A 41 7.70 0.24 11.18
N VAL A 42 7.83 0.88 10.03
CA VAL A 42 9.06 0.93 9.27
C VAL A 42 9.52 2.37 9.06
N THR A 43 10.82 2.59 8.96
CA THR A 43 11.42 3.86 8.61
C THR A 43 12.50 3.66 7.55
N GLU A 44 12.79 4.72 6.80
CA GLU A 44 13.90 4.68 5.85
C GLU A 44 15.25 4.53 6.56
N THR A 45 16.15 3.79 5.93
CA THR A 45 17.51 3.59 6.42
C THR A 45 18.51 3.65 5.27
N GLN A 46 19.75 4.06 5.61
CA GLN A 46 20.90 3.94 4.71
C GLN A 46 21.61 2.59 4.86
N GLU A 47 21.23 1.78 5.84
CA GLU A 47 21.82 0.46 6.06
C GLU A 47 21.46 -0.47 4.89
N GLU A 48 22.43 -1.24 4.44
CA GLU A 48 22.28 -2.32 3.47
C GLU A 48 22.57 -3.66 4.14
N GLY A 49 21.87 -4.73 3.71
CA GLY A 49 22.16 -6.09 4.20
C GLY A 49 21.13 -6.61 5.21
N ASN A 50 21.61 -7.43 6.17
CA ASN A 50 20.71 -8.13 7.11
C ASN A 50 19.88 -7.17 7.96
N GLY A 51 18.56 -7.24 7.79
CA GLY A 51 17.58 -6.41 8.51
C GLY A 51 17.01 -5.26 7.70
N ALA A 52 17.57 -4.92 6.54
CA ALA A 52 16.99 -3.95 5.63
C ALA A 52 16.01 -4.61 4.66
N ILE A 53 14.85 -3.98 4.47
CA ILE A 53 13.82 -4.40 3.52
C ILE A 53 13.87 -3.42 2.35
N LYS A 54 14.07 -3.92 1.13
CA LYS A 54 13.96 -3.07 -0.06
C LYS A 54 12.53 -2.60 -0.24
N ALA A 55 12.35 -1.32 -0.48
CA ALA A 55 11.06 -0.73 -0.81
C ALA A 55 10.90 -0.54 -2.30
N ILE A 56 9.66 -0.59 -2.77
CA ILE A 56 9.28 -0.40 -4.16
C ILE A 56 7.98 0.41 -4.24
N THR A 57 7.84 1.22 -5.28
CA THR A 57 6.59 1.95 -5.55
C THR A 57 5.61 1.09 -6.35
N ILE A 58 4.31 1.38 -6.24
CA ILE A 58 3.29 0.74 -7.07
C ILE A 58 3.54 1.00 -8.56
N SER A 59 3.95 2.22 -8.93
CA SER A 59 4.31 2.56 -10.32
C SER A 59 5.45 1.70 -10.86
N GLU A 60 6.47 1.42 -10.03
CA GLU A 60 7.58 0.56 -10.45
C GLU A 60 7.14 -0.91 -10.59
N ILE A 61 6.23 -1.40 -9.75
CA ILE A 61 5.63 -2.74 -9.92
C ILE A 61 4.88 -2.80 -11.26
N MET A 62 4.02 -1.82 -11.56
CA MET A 62 3.32 -1.76 -12.85
C MET A 62 4.28 -1.80 -14.03
N LYS A 63 5.32 -1.00 -13.98
CA LYS A 63 6.37 -0.94 -15.01
C LYS A 63 7.09 -2.28 -15.17
N ARG A 64 7.50 -2.91 -14.07
CA ARG A 64 8.19 -4.19 -14.03
C ARG A 64 7.40 -5.31 -14.71
N TYR A 65 6.08 -5.31 -14.57
CA TYR A 65 5.18 -6.29 -15.18
C TYR A 65 4.55 -5.83 -16.49
N GLY A 66 4.95 -4.68 -17.01
CA GLY A 66 4.39 -4.12 -18.26
C GLY A 66 2.88 -3.87 -18.17
N LYS A 67 2.37 -3.52 -16.98
CA LYS A 67 0.94 -3.30 -16.75
C LYS A 67 0.61 -1.82 -16.81
N ASN A 68 -0.43 -1.50 -17.58
CA ASN A 68 -0.96 -0.14 -17.71
C ASN A 68 -2.17 0.10 -16.81
N GLU A 69 -2.72 -0.94 -16.20
CA GLU A 69 -3.89 -0.88 -15.33
C GLU A 69 -3.78 -1.92 -14.21
N ILE A 70 -4.40 -1.61 -13.05
CA ILE A 70 -4.57 -2.49 -11.91
C ILE A 70 -6.07 -2.75 -11.75
N ASP A 71 -6.50 -4.00 -11.78
CA ASP A 71 -7.90 -4.34 -11.55
C ASP A 71 -8.29 -4.14 -10.09
N ILE A 72 -7.50 -4.71 -9.17
CA ILE A 72 -7.73 -4.61 -7.73
C ILE A 72 -6.39 -4.37 -7.04
N LEU A 73 -6.30 -3.32 -6.25
CA LEU A 73 -5.21 -3.06 -5.32
C LEU A 73 -5.76 -3.19 -3.89
N LYS A 74 -5.42 -4.28 -3.19
CA LYS A 74 -5.61 -4.35 -1.73
C LYS A 74 -4.34 -3.88 -1.04
N MET A 75 -4.48 -2.98 -0.08
CA MET A 75 -3.38 -2.45 0.70
C MET A 75 -3.70 -2.52 2.20
N ASP A 76 -2.75 -3.06 2.96
CA ASP A 76 -2.77 -3.27 4.39
C ASP A 76 -1.30 -3.25 4.81
N ILE A 77 -0.78 -2.06 5.18
CA ILE A 77 0.66 -1.77 5.30
C ILE A 77 1.05 -1.09 6.61
N GLU A 78 0.22 -1.28 7.63
CA GLU A 78 0.54 -0.99 9.05
C GLU A 78 1.08 0.43 9.29
N GLY A 79 0.41 1.45 8.71
CA GLY A 79 0.72 2.87 8.90
C GLY A 79 1.66 3.48 7.86
N SER A 80 2.19 2.70 6.90
CA SER A 80 2.98 3.20 5.79
C SER A 80 2.15 3.93 4.71
N GLU A 81 0.81 3.94 4.88
CA GLU A 81 -0.12 4.70 4.01
C GLU A 81 0.26 6.18 3.96
N LEU A 82 0.75 6.73 5.08
CA LEU A 82 1.16 8.13 5.16
C LEU A 82 2.23 8.47 4.12
N GLU A 83 3.27 7.64 3.97
CA GLU A 83 4.33 7.83 2.98
C GLU A 83 3.85 7.53 1.58
N VAL A 84 3.17 6.41 1.38
CA VAL A 84 2.70 5.97 0.05
C VAL A 84 1.83 7.03 -0.60
N PHE A 85 0.98 7.72 0.18
CA PHE A 85 0.06 8.75 -0.33
C PHE A 85 0.56 10.18 -0.16
N SER A 86 1.77 10.40 0.38
CA SER A 86 2.35 11.74 0.54
C SER A 86 2.99 12.29 -0.74
N SER A 87 3.58 11.42 -1.58
CA SER A 87 4.27 11.81 -2.81
C SER A 87 4.47 10.64 -3.76
N ASN A 88 4.72 10.94 -5.05
CA ASN A 88 5.01 9.96 -6.11
C ASN A 88 3.90 8.89 -6.30
N TYR A 89 2.68 9.22 -5.93
CA TYR A 89 1.53 8.33 -6.08
C TYR A 89 0.70 8.61 -7.33
N GLU A 90 0.88 9.73 -7.97
CA GLU A 90 -0.02 10.30 -8.98
C GLU A 90 -0.28 9.39 -10.19
N ASP A 91 0.67 8.52 -10.52
CA ASP A 91 0.63 7.72 -11.75
C ASP A 91 -0.32 6.52 -11.69
N TRP A 92 -0.56 5.94 -10.52
CA TRP A 92 -1.25 4.65 -10.42
C TRP A 92 -2.72 4.73 -9.99
N PRO A 93 -3.22 5.70 -9.16
CA PRO A 93 -4.63 5.73 -8.80
C PRO A 93 -5.56 5.87 -10.02
N PRO A 94 -5.27 6.75 -11.02
CA PRO A 94 -6.14 6.85 -12.20
C PRO A 94 -6.10 5.60 -13.08
N LYS A 95 -5.16 4.69 -12.85
CA LYS A 95 -5.01 3.42 -13.57
C LYS A 95 -5.49 2.23 -12.73
N THR A 96 -6.09 2.46 -11.56
CA THR A 96 -6.59 1.39 -10.66
C THR A 96 -8.11 1.39 -10.66
N LYS A 97 -8.72 0.25 -10.95
CA LYS A 97 -10.19 0.12 -10.96
C LYS A 97 -10.78 0.09 -9.57
N ILE A 98 -10.17 -0.72 -8.68
CA ILE A 98 -10.64 -0.87 -7.29
C ILE A 98 -9.45 -0.75 -6.35
N ILE A 99 -9.57 0.13 -5.35
CA ILE A 99 -8.62 0.24 -4.25
C ILE A 99 -9.34 -0.21 -2.97
N MET A 100 -8.81 -1.22 -2.30
CA MET A 100 -9.24 -1.68 -0.99
C MET A 100 -8.16 -1.37 0.02
N MET A 101 -8.45 -0.47 0.95
CA MET A 101 -7.50 0.06 1.93
C MET A 101 -7.92 -0.30 3.34
N GLU A 102 -7.01 -0.80 4.16
CA GLU A 102 -7.11 -0.79 5.60
C GLU A 102 -6.33 0.42 6.13
N LEU A 103 -7.01 1.30 6.90
CA LEU A 103 -6.44 2.56 7.38
C LEU A 103 -6.01 2.44 8.83
N HIS A 104 -4.77 2.79 9.12
CA HIS A 104 -4.14 2.63 10.43
C HIS A 104 -3.97 3.97 11.18
N ASP A 105 -5.01 4.82 11.17
CA ASP A 105 -4.98 6.11 11.90
C ASP A 105 -4.86 5.96 13.42
N ARG A 106 -5.24 4.82 13.99
CA ARG A 106 -5.08 4.53 15.43
C ARG A 106 -3.62 4.35 15.81
N GLU A 107 -2.86 3.67 14.93
CA GLU A 107 -1.44 3.40 15.09
C GLU A 107 -0.61 4.60 14.66
N ARG A 108 -1.02 5.23 13.54
CA ARG A 108 -0.30 6.33 12.94
C ARG A 108 -1.24 7.40 12.41
N LYS A 109 -1.39 8.46 13.19
CA LYS A 109 -2.28 9.58 12.87
C LYS A 109 -1.92 10.23 11.53
N GLY A 110 -2.92 10.38 10.66
CA GLY A 110 -2.80 11.07 9.38
C GLY A 110 -2.79 10.15 8.14
N CYS A 111 -2.80 8.82 8.32
CA CYS A 111 -2.90 7.86 7.22
C CYS A 111 -4.15 8.08 6.38
N GLY A 112 -5.33 8.13 7.00
CA GLY A 112 -6.59 8.40 6.30
C GLY A 112 -6.62 9.77 5.65
N LYS A 113 -6.06 10.80 6.30
CA LYS A 113 -5.96 12.12 5.68
C LYS A 113 -5.13 12.08 4.40
N ALA A 114 -3.95 11.48 4.42
CA ALA A 114 -3.07 11.36 3.25
C ALA A 114 -3.76 10.59 2.13
N PHE A 115 -4.38 9.45 2.46
CA PHE A 115 -5.14 8.62 1.53
C PHE A 115 -6.27 9.40 0.85
N PHE A 116 -7.20 9.98 1.61
CA PHE A 116 -8.33 10.70 1.02
C PHE A 116 -7.90 11.92 0.23
N GLN A 117 -6.94 12.71 0.72
CA GLN A 117 -6.42 13.86 -0.02
C GLN A 117 -5.81 13.47 -1.36
N SER A 118 -5.12 12.32 -1.42
CA SER A 118 -4.52 11.83 -2.66
C SER A 118 -5.56 11.42 -3.70
N LEU A 119 -6.72 10.91 -3.25
CA LEU A 119 -7.77 10.42 -4.14
C LEU A 119 -8.80 11.47 -4.56
N PHE A 120 -8.93 12.57 -3.83
CA PHE A 120 -9.95 13.61 -4.13
C PHE A 120 -9.92 14.18 -5.55
N LYS A 121 -8.76 14.12 -6.21
CA LYS A 121 -8.60 14.61 -7.58
C LYS A 121 -9.02 13.59 -8.65
N TYR A 122 -9.40 12.39 -8.24
CA TYR A 122 -9.83 11.32 -9.13
C TYR A 122 -11.27 10.95 -8.85
N ASP A 123 -11.98 10.49 -9.87
CA ASP A 123 -13.39 10.11 -9.76
C ASP A 123 -13.54 8.68 -9.23
N PHE A 124 -13.69 8.57 -7.91
CA PHE A 124 -13.94 7.32 -7.20
C PHE A 124 -15.24 7.39 -6.41
N SER A 125 -16.05 6.34 -6.50
CA SER A 125 -17.11 6.04 -5.53
C SER A 125 -16.50 5.38 -4.30
N ILE A 126 -16.80 5.90 -3.09
CA ILE A 126 -16.15 5.46 -1.85
C ILE A 126 -17.18 4.77 -0.95
N ASN A 127 -16.86 3.57 -0.50
CA ASN A 127 -17.64 2.82 0.49
C ASN A 127 -16.75 2.52 1.70
N GLN A 128 -17.31 2.65 2.90
CA GLN A 128 -16.61 2.38 4.16
C GLN A 128 -17.25 1.20 4.88
N TYR A 129 -16.40 0.35 5.45
CA TYR A 129 -16.79 -0.84 6.19
C TYR A 129 -16.07 -0.87 7.54
N TYR A 130 -16.56 -1.70 8.48
CA TYR A 130 -15.93 -1.91 9.80
C TYR A 130 -15.61 -0.61 10.52
N LYS A 131 -16.63 0.26 10.70
CA LYS A 131 -16.51 1.58 11.37
C LYS A 131 -15.50 2.53 10.71
N GLY A 132 -15.25 2.36 9.41
CA GLY A 132 -14.36 3.23 8.63
C GLY A 132 -12.91 2.74 8.55
N GLU A 133 -12.55 1.61 9.15
CA GLU A 133 -11.20 1.05 9.06
C GLU A 133 -10.90 0.50 7.66
N ILE A 134 -11.90 -0.12 7.01
CA ILE A 134 -11.77 -0.62 5.64
C ILE A 134 -12.50 0.32 4.68
N VAL A 135 -11.78 0.80 3.68
CA VAL A 135 -12.30 1.68 2.63
C VAL A 135 -12.17 0.99 1.28
N MET A 136 -13.27 0.97 0.52
CA MET A 136 -13.26 0.52 -0.87
C MET A 136 -13.56 1.71 -1.78
N CYS A 137 -12.63 2.02 -2.67
CA CYS A 137 -12.77 3.03 -3.71
C CYS A 137 -12.91 2.34 -5.06
N ILE A 138 -13.99 2.60 -5.76
CA ILE A 138 -14.27 2.06 -7.10
C ILE A 138 -14.17 3.22 -8.08
N ARG A 139 -13.26 3.12 -9.04
CA ARG A 139 -13.10 4.13 -10.08
C ARG A 139 -14.34 4.17 -10.96
N ASN A 140 -14.96 5.34 -11.07
CA ASN A 140 -16.06 5.53 -11.97
C ASN A 140 -15.56 5.48 -13.43
N PRO A 141 -16.28 4.83 -14.35
CA PRO A 141 -15.94 4.92 -15.76
C PRO A 141 -15.95 6.40 -16.18
N LEU A 142 -14.96 6.80 -16.96
CA LEU A 142 -14.99 8.14 -17.56
C LEU A 142 -16.33 8.30 -18.27
N SER A 143 -17.08 9.34 -17.93
CA SER A 143 -18.30 9.69 -18.67
C SER A 143 -17.91 9.86 -20.13
N PRO A 144 -18.71 9.32 -21.09
CA PRO A 144 -18.42 9.41 -22.50
C PRO A 144 -18.39 10.85 -22.99
#